data_904656a817b4b7213b68664a78f72e56
#
_entry.id   904656a817b4b7213b68664a78f72e56
#
_cell.length_a   1.000
_cell.length_b   1.000
_cell.length_c   1.000
_cell.angle_alpha   90.00
_cell.angle_beta   90.00
_cell.angle_gamma   90.00
#
_symmetry.space_group_name_H-M   'P 1'
#
loop_
_entity.id
_entity.type
_entity.pdbx_description
1 polymer ?
#
loop_
_entity_poly.entity_id
_entity_poly.type
_entity_poly.pdbx_seq_one_letter_code
_entity_poly.pdbx_strand_id
1 'polypeptide(L)'
;LRPEIKIIGVEPDDSNCLQAAMSAGERVVLPTVGLFADGVAVAQIGQHTFDICKDYVDEVITVSTDEICAAIKDIYDDTRSITEPAGALGVAGIKKYVETRGVSGQTFVAIDSGANVNFDRLRHVAERAELGEGREAIIAVTIPERPGSFKAFCEAVGKRQITEFNYRYHSGSEAHI
;
A
#
# COMPACT_ATOMS: atom_id res chain seq x y z
N LEU A 1 -31.84 -4.10 5.93
CA LEU A 1 -30.79 -3.80 4.96
C LEU A 1 -31.03 -2.43 4.35
N ARG A 2 -29.97 -1.75 3.96
CA ARG A 2 -29.94 -0.41 3.39
C ARG A 2 -29.39 -0.50 1.96
N PRO A 3 -30.23 -0.78 0.95
CA PRO A 3 -29.78 -1.03 -0.43
C PRO A 3 -29.15 0.19 -1.10
N GLU A 4 -29.34 1.37 -0.52
CA GLU A 4 -28.74 2.63 -0.99
C GLU A 4 -27.26 2.79 -0.59
N ILE A 5 -26.74 1.97 0.31
CA ILE A 5 -25.34 2.01 0.72
C ILE A 5 -24.50 1.26 -0.29
N LYS A 6 -23.52 1.93 -0.88
CA LYS A 6 -22.51 1.31 -1.74
C LYS A 6 -21.47 0.57 -0.88
N ILE A 7 -21.23 -0.69 -1.20
CA ILE A 7 -20.25 -1.55 -0.52
C ILE A 7 -19.02 -1.71 -1.41
N ILE A 8 -17.88 -1.25 -0.92
CA ILE A 8 -16.62 -1.32 -1.64
C ILE A 8 -15.67 -2.24 -0.90
N GLY A 9 -15.23 -3.32 -1.57
CA GLY A 9 -14.15 -4.17 -1.10
C GLY A 9 -12.80 -3.47 -1.29
N VAL A 10 -11.91 -3.59 -0.31
CA VAL A 10 -10.55 -3.06 -0.43
C VAL A 10 -9.56 -4.19 -0.15
N GLU A 11 -8.64 -4.41 -1.06
CA GLU A 11 -7.61 -5.45 -0.95
C GLU A 11 -6.21 -4.86 -1.22
N PRO A 12 -5.14 -5.47 -0.70
CA PRO A 12 -3.79 -5.18 -1.15
C PRO A 12 -3.65 -5.55 -2.64
N ASP A 13 -2.85 -4.80 -3.39
CA ASP A 13 -2.60 -5.08 -4.81
C ASP A 13 -1.85 -6.41 -5.06
N ASP A 14 -1.08 -6.87 -4.06
CA ASP A 14 -0.34 -8.13 -4.06
C ASP A 14 -1.11 -9.31 -3.42
N SER A 15 -2.37 -9.11 -3.00
CA SER A 15 -3.22 -10.13 -2.35
C SER A 15 -4.72 -9.90 -2.62
N ASN A 16 -5.07 -9.77 -3.91
CA ASN A 16 -6.38 -9.33 -4.40
C ASN A 16 -7.29 -10.47 -4.85
N CYS A 17 -7.45 -11.50 -4.02
CA CYS A 17 -8.21 -12.71 -4.39
C CYS A 17 -9.71 -12.47 -4.64
N LEU A 18 -10.35 -11.51 -3.96
CA LEU A 18 -11.73 -11.14 -4.21
C LEU A 18 -11.87 -10.44 -5.58
N GLN A 19 -11.00 -9.47 -5.88
CA GLN A 19 -11.03 -8.76 -7.17
C GLN A 19 -10.85 -9.76 -8.34
N ALA A 20 -9.88 -10.69 -8.22
CA ALA A 20 -9.66 -11.73 -9.21
C ALA A 20 -10.89 -12.63 -9.38
N ALA A 21 -11.51 -13.06 -8.28
CA ALA A 21 -12.70 -13.91 -8.29
C ALA A 21 -13.93 -13.19 -8.88
N MET A 22 -14.15 -11.92 -8.52
CA MET A 22 -15.24 -11.10 -9.08
C MET A 22 -15.08 -10.90 -10.58
N SER A 23 -13.85 -10.66 -11.04
CA SER A 23 -13.55 -10.49 -12.47
C SER A 23 -13.72 -11.77 -13.28
N ALA A 24 -13.39 -12.93 -12.69
CA ALA A 24 -13.54 -14.24 -13.32
C ALA A 24 -14.98 -14.79 -13.23
N GLY A 25 -15.81 -14.30 -12.31
CA GLY A 25 -17.12 -14.85 -11.99
C GLY A 25 -17.07 -16.15 -11.17
N GLU A 26 -15.88 -16.59 -10.79
CA GLU A 26 -15.62 -17.80 -9.99
C GLU A 26 -14.40 -17.59 -9.09
N ARG A 27 -14.24 -18.48 -8.11
CA ARG A 27 -13.08 -18.41 -7.21
C ARG A 27 -11.79 -18.74 -7.93
N VAL A 28 -10.81 -17.85 -7.82
CA VAL A 28 -9.47 -17.98 -8.41
C VAL A 28 -8.43 -18.20 -7.31
N VAL A 29 -7.43 -19.01 -7.57
CA VAL A 29 -6.26 -19.17 -6.71
C VAL A 29 -5.15 -18.24 -7.23
N LEU A 30 -4.73 -17.30 -6.40
CA LEU A 30 -3.59 -16.44 -6.73
C LEU A 30 -2.29 -17.25 -6.69
N PRO A 31 -1.37 -17.05 -7.63
CA PRO A 31 -0.08 -17.76 -7.66
C PRO A 31 0.84 -17.36 -6.51
N THR A 32 0.70 -16.14 -6.02
CA THR A 32 1.48 -15.56 -4.90
C THR A 32 0.60 -14.61 -4.13
N VAL A 33 0.93 -14.36 -2.86
CA VAL A 33 0.29 -13.36 -2.01
C VAL A 33 1.34 -12.55 -1.29
N GLY A 34 1.11 -11.26 -1.13
CA GLY A 34 1.91 -10.38 -0.29
C GLY A 34 1.72 -10.70 1.19
N LEU A 35 2.75 -10.42 2.00
CA LEU A 35 2.76 -10.74 3.42
C LEU A 35 2.72 -9.50 4.32
N PHE A 36 2.63 -8.30 3.74
CA PHE A 36 2.63 -7.08 4.54
C PHE A 36 1.32 -6.96 5.34
N ALA A 37 0.18 -7.09 4.67
CA ALA A 37 -1.13 -7.14 5.31
C ALA A 37 -1.53 -8.60 5.58
N ASP A 38 -0.82 -9.25 6.51
CA ASP A 38 -0.91 -10.69 6.77
C ASP A 38 -2.31 -11.16 7.18
N GLY A 39 -3.10 -10.31 7.84
CA GLY A 39 -4.50 -10.60 8.19
C GLY A 39 -5.43 -10.81 6.99
N VAL A 40 -5.02 -10.40 5.78
CA VAL A 40 -5.75 -10.59 4.52
C VAL A 40 -4.93 -11.29 3.44
N ALA A 41 -3.77 -11.86 3.78
CA ALA A 41 -2.89 -12.57 2.85
C ALA A 41 -3.46 -13.96 2.49
N VAL A 42 -4.52 -13.97 1.69
CA VAL A 42 -5.27 -15.17 1.34
C VAL A 42 -5.18 -15.43 -0.16
N ALA A 43 -4.69 -16.61 -0.55
CA ALA A 43 -4.54 -16.99 -1.96
C ALA A 43 -5.87 -17.23 -2.69
N GLN A 44 -6.93 -17.61 -1.96
CA GLN A 44 -8.25 -17.85 -2.53
C GLN A 44 -9.34 -17.48 -1.54
N ILE A 45 -10.31 -16.71 -1.97
CA ILE A 45 -11.48 -16.37 -1.15
C ILE A 45 -12.29 -17.62 -0.81
N GLY A 46 -12.84 -17.67 0.41
CA GLY A 46 -13.74 -18.74 0.84
C GLY A 46 -15.04 -18.79 0.02
N GLN A 47 -15.62 -20.00 -0.17
CA GLN A 47 -16.82 -20.15 -1.01
C GLN A 47 -17.99 -19.30 -0.50
N HIS A 48 -18.34 -19.43 0.78
CA HIS A 48 -19.46 -18.67 1.36
C HIS A 48 -19.23 -17.16 1.33
N THR A 49 -17.99 -16.72 1.56
CA THR A 49 -17.62 -15.31 1.47
C THR A 49 -17.79 -14.80 0.04
N PHE A 50 -17.33 -15.58 -0.95
CA PHE A 50 -17.47 -15.21 -2.36
C PHE A 50 -18.93 -15.11 -2.79
N ASP A 51 -19.76 -16.08 -2.40
CA ASP A 51 -21.20 -16.08 -2.72
C ASP A 51 -21.88 -14.79 -2.20
N ILE A 52 -21.54 -14.38 -0.97
CA ILE A 52 -22.07 -13.13 -0.39
C ILE A 52 -21.49 -11.91 -1.09
N CYS A 53 -20.17 -11.86 -1.32
CA CYS A 53 -19.54 -10.71 -1.97
C CYS A 53 -20.06 -10.49 -3.39
N LYS A 54 -20.31 -11.56 -4.14
CA LYS A 54 -20.85 -11.49 -5.50
C LYS A 54 -22.23 -10.80 -5.55
N ASP A 55 -23.04 -10.96 -4.50
CA ASP A 55 -24.40 -10.41 -4.45
C ASP A 55 -24.43 -8.98 -3.86
N TYR A 56 -23.46 -8.60 -3.04
CA TYR A 56 -23.54 -7.40 -2.23
C TYR A 56 -22.39 -6.40 -2.39
N VAL A 57 -21.26 -6.80 -2.96
CA VAL A 57 -20.13 -5.88 -3.20
C VAL A 57 -20.27 -5.21 -4.56
N ASP A 58 -20.38 -3.90 -4.56
CA ASP A 58 -20.58 -3.11 -5.78
C ASP A 58 -19.27 -2.92 -6.57
N GLU A 59 -18.15 -2.82 -5.87
CA GLU A 59 -16.83 -2.55 -6.46
C GLU A 59 -15.73 -3.11 -5.57
N VAL A 60 -14.62 -3.52 -6.17
CA VAL A 60 -13.40 -3.86 -5.44
C VAL A 60 -12.27 -2.97 -5.94
N ILE A 61 -11.57 -2.32 -5.03
CA ILE A 61 -10.39 -1.51 -5.31
C ILE A 61 -9.17 -2.10 -4.60
N THR A 62 -8.00 -1.92 -5.19
CA THR A 62 -6.73 -2.36 -4.59
C THR A 62 -5.90 -1.18 -4.13
N VAL A 63 -5.10 -1.39 -3.10
CA VAL A 63 -4.20 -0.40 -2.53
C VAL A 63 -2.80 -0.98 -2.39
N SER A 64 -1.78 -0.15 -2.58
CA SER A 64 -0.39 -0.55 -2.41
C SER A 64 0.02 -0.60 -0.94
N THR A 65 1.14 -1.26 -0.66
CA THR A 65 1.75 -1.26 0.68
C THR A 65 2.01 0.17 1.19
N ASP A 66 2.41 1.09 0.32
CA ASP A 66 2.70 2.48 0.69
C ASP A 66 1.41 3.24 1.05
N GLU A 67 0.33 3.04 0.30
CA GLU A 67 -0.99 3.59 0.62
C GLU A 67 -1.53 3.05 1.95
N ILE A 68 -1.28 1.77 2.27
CA ILE A 68 -1.62 1.18 3.57
C ILE A 68 -0.80 1.82 4.70
N CYS A 69 0.50 1.99 4.52
CA CYS A 69 1.36 2.64 5.51
C CYS A 69 0.93 4.10 5.78
N ALA A 70 0.59 4.85 4.73
CA ALA A 70 0.04 6.19 4.86
C ALA A 70 -1.27 6.20 5.66
N ALA A 71 -2.16 5.23 5.44
CA ALA A 71 -3.40 5.10 6.19
C ALA A 71 -3.17 4.76 7.68
N ILE A 72 -2.20 3.88 7.99
CA ILE A 72 -1.82 3.59 9.39
C ILE A 72 -1.35 4.88 10.10
N LYS A 73 -0.55 5.69 9.41
CA LYS A 73 -0.08 6.97 9.94
C LYS A 73 -1.24 7.93 10.20
N ASP A 74 -2.17 8.08 9.25
CA ASP A 74 -3.33 8.97 9.41
C ASP A 74 -4.22 8.53 10.58
N ILE A 75 -4.49 7.21 10.70
CA ILE A 75 -5.25 6.67 11.84
C ILE A 75 -4.56 7.00 13.16
N TYR A 76 -3.22 6.84 13.22
CA TYR A 76 -2.46 7.19 14.40
C TYR A 76 -2.51 8.69 14.69
N ASP A 77 -2.35 9.54 13.69
CA ASP A 77 -2.36 11.00 13.87
C ASP A 77 -3.70 11.50 14.40
N ASP A 78 -4.80 10.91 13.96
CA ASP A 78 -6.15 11.29 14.35
C ASP A 78 -6.59 10.68 15.70
N THR A 79 -6.23 9.41 15.95
CA THR A 79 -6.79 8.64 17.08
C THR A 79 -5.79 8.30 18.18
N ARG A 80 -4.48 8.41 17.90
CA ARG A 80 -3.37 7.90 18.73
C ARG A 80 -3.41 6.37 18.93
N SER A 81 -4.13 5.66 18.07
CA SER A 81 -4.16 4.20 18.04
C SER A 81 -3.37 3.69 16.87
N ILE A 82 -2.65 2.57 17.05
CA ILE A 82 -1.91 1.91 15.97
C ILE A 82 -2.74 0.72 15.51
N THR A 83 -3.16 0.73 14.26
CA THR A 83 -3.85 -0.38 13.62
C THR A 83 -2.86 -1.29 12.89
N GLU A 84 -3.22 -2.55 12.70
CA GLU A 84 -2.49 -3.46 11.83
C GLU A 84 -2.70 -3.12 10.34
N PRO A 85 -1.80 -3.55 9.44
CA PRO A 85 -1.93 -3.26 8.00
C PRO A 85 -3.29 -3.69 7.41
N ALA A 86 -3.81 -4.85 7.80
CA ALA A 86 -5.13 -5.32 7.37
C ALA A 86 -6.26 -4.40 7.85
N GLY A 87 -6.16 -3.87 9.07
CA GLY A 87 -7.14 -2.93 9.64
C GLY A 87 -7.17 -1.59 8.93
N ALA A 88 -6.02 -1.12 8.43
CA ALA A 88 -5.90 0.16 7.73
C ALA A 88 -6.44 0.16 6.29
N LEU A 89 -6.71 -1.01 5.71
CA LEU A 89 -7.17 -1.14 4.31
C LEU A 89 -8.38 -0.27 4.00
N GLY A 90 -9.37 -0.25 4.90
CA GLY A 90 -10.58 0.54 4.71
C GLY A 90 -10.29 2.04 4.56
N VAL A 91 -9.39 2.59 5.37
CA VAL A 91 -8.99 4.01 5.30
C VAL A 91 -8.15 4.28 4.05
N ALA A 92 -7.19 3.40 3.71
CA ALA A 92 -6.42 3.49 2.46
C ALA A 92 -7.36 3.50 1.25
N GLY A 93 -8.37 2.62 1.25
CA GLY A 93 -9.40 2.57 0.21
C GLY A 93 -10.22 3.85 0.10
N ILE A 94 -10.63 4.45 1.22
CA ILE A 94 -11.34 5.74 1.22
C ILE A 94 -10.47 6.83 0.60
N LYS A 95 -9.20 6.96 1.01
CA LYS A 95 -8.26 7.95 0.45
C LYS A 95 -8.18 7.80 -1.08
N LYS A 96 -7.89 6.61 -1.56
CA LYS A 96 -7.78 6.30 -2.99
C LYS A 96 -9.09 6.55 -3.75
N TYR A 97 -10.22 6.16 -3.18
CA TYR A 97 -11.52 6.38 -3.79
C TYR A 97 -11.83 7.87 -3.94
N VAL A 98 -11.61 8.65 -2.90
CA VAL A 98 -11.82 10.11 -2.92
C VAL A 98 -10.92 10.79 -3.95
N GLU A 99 -9.63 10.44 -3.96
CA GLU A 99 -8.65 11.00 -4.89
C GLU A 99 -8.98 10.66 -6.34
N THR A 100 -9.21 9.37 -6.63
CA THR A 100 -9.42 8.93 -8.02
C THR A 100 -10.78 9.31 -8.59
N ARG A 101 -11.81 9.45 -7.77
CA ARG A 101 -13.17 9.80 -8.19
C ARG A 101 -13.48 11.28 -8.06
N GLY A 102 -12.66 12.06 -7.36
CA GLY A 102 -12.88 13.49 -7.14
C GLY A 102 -14.17 13.79 -6.38
N VAL A 103 -14.61 12.88 -5.49
CA VAL A 103 -15.88 13.00 -4.76
C VAL A 103 -15.75 13.88 -3.53
N SER A 104 -16.80 14.61 -3.20
CA SER A 104 -16.89 15.44 -2.00
C SER A 104 -18.29 15.39 -1.38
N GLY A 105 -18.40 15.74 -0.09
CA GLY A 105 -19.70 15.80 0.60
C GLY A 105 -20.37 14.44 0.83
N GLN A 106 -19.63 13.35 0.67
CA GLN A 106 -20.11 11.99 0.94
C GLN A 106 -19.74 11.54 2.35
N THR A 107 -20.48 10.57 2.88
CA THR A 107 -20.15 9.90 4.14
C THR A 107 -19.54 8.55 3.84
N PHE A 108 -18.36 8.30 4.37
CA PHE A 108 -17.65 7.02 4.28
C PHE A 108 -17.58 6.37 5.64
N VAL A 109 -17.63 5.03 5.64
CA VAL A 109 -17.42 4.21 6.83
C VAL A 109 -16.37 3.15 6.49
N ALA A 110 -15.28 3.13 7.24
CA ALA A 110 -14.29 2.07 7.19
C ALA A 110 -14.33 1.25 8.48
N ILE A 111 -14.04 -0.05 8.37
CA ILE A 111 -13.90 -0.93 9.52
C ILE A 111 -12.41 -1.09 9.79
N ASP A 112 -11.94 -0.55 10.91
CA ASP A 112 -10.61 -0.87 11.45
C ASP A 112 -10.74 -2.19 12.22
N SER A 113 -10.28 -3.27 11.59
CA SER A 113 -10.57 -4.64 12.03
C SER A 113 -9.58 -5.18 13.07
N GLY A 114 -8.47 -4.49 13.34
CA GLY A 114 -7.50 -5.02 14.29
C GLY A 114 -6.25 -4.16 14.48
N ALA A 115 -5.50 -4.51 15.55
CA ALA A 115 -4.29 -3.82 15.97
C ALA A 115 -3.14 -4.82 16.32
N ASN A 116 -3.14 -6.00 15.73
CA ASN A 116 -2.11 -7.03 15.95
C ASN A 116 -0.85 -6.71 15.15
N VAL A 117 -0.13 -5.68 15.55
CA VAL A 117 1.09 -5.21 14.91
C VAL A 117 2.33 -5.48 15.77
N ASN A 118 3.40 -6.01 15.15
CA ASN A 118 4.70 -6.10 15.80
C ASN A 118 5.37 -4.73 15.84
N PHE A 119 5.85 -4.32 17.01
CA PHE A 119 6.47 -3.02 17.22
C PHE A 119 7.65 -2.75 16.28
N ASP A 120 8.43 -3.79 15.95
CA ASP A 120 9.55 -3.70 15.02
C ASP A 120 9.15 -3.26 13.60
N ARG A 121 7.89 -3.49 13.20
CA ARG A 121 7.37 -3.07 11.90
C ARG A 121 7.06 -1.58 11.81
N LEU A 122 6.93 -0.89 12.94
CA LEU A 122 6.53 0.53 12.95
C LEU A 122 7.55 1.44 12.27
N ARG A 123 8.84 1.11 12.36
CA ARG A 123 9.86 1.84 11.61
C ARG A 123 9.62 1.75 10.09
N HIS A 124 9.39 0.54 9.60
CA HIS A 124 9.12 0.29 8.18
C HIS A 124 7.84 0.99 7.71
N VAL A 125 6.79 0.97 8.55
CA VAL A 125 5.53 1.69 8.29
C VAL A 125 5.78 3.19 8.16
N ALA A 126 6.55 3.78 9.10
CA ALA A 126 6.84 5.21 9.09
C ALA A 126 7.61 5.65 7.83
N GLU A 127 8.63 4.87 7.43
CA GLU A 127 9.42 5.13 6.22
C GLU A 127 8.55 5.05 4.94
N ARG A 128 7.69 4.05 4.82
CA ARG A 128 6.82 3.87 3.65
C ARG A 128 5.62 4.80 3.61
N ALA A 129 5.17 5.30 4.76
CA ALA A 129 4.08 6.27 4.81
C ALA A 129 4.43 7.57 4.05
N GLU A 130 5.68 8.02 4.13
CA GLU A 130 6.16 9.20 3.40
C GLU A 130 6.14 8.98 1.87
N LEU A 131 6.39 7.72 1.42
CA LEU A 131 6.26 7.35 0.00
C LEU A 131 4.79 7.33 -0.44
N GLY A 132 3.91 6.72 0.37
CA GLY A 132 2.47 6.63 0.09
C GLY A 132 1.76 7.99 0.04
N GLU A 133 2.32 8.98 0.74
CA GLU A 133 1.85 10.38 0.69
C GLU A 133 2.54 11.22 -0.40
N GLY A 134 3.45 10.61 -1.18
CA GLY A 134 4.17 11.30 -2.25
C GLY A 134 5.15 12.39 -1.76
N ARG A 135 5.54 12.34 -0.47
CA ARG A 135 6.49 13.31 0.11
C ARG A 135 7.94 12.89 -0.06
N GLU A 136 8.20 11.61 -0.21
CA GLU A 136 9.52 11.06 -0.51
C GLU A 136 9.51 10.20 -1.76
N ALA A 137 10.69 9.97 -2.34
CA ALA A 137 10.90 9.05 -3.44
C ALA A 137 12.17 8.24 -3.19
N ILE A 138 12.12 6.94 -3.45
CA ILE A 138 13.30 6.08 -3.46
C ILE A 138 13.82 6.01 -4.90
N ILE A 139 15.11 6.32 -5.07
CA ILE A 139 15.77 6.28 -6.37
C ILE A 139 16.93 5.31 -6.28
N ALA A 140 16.96 4.29 -7.13
CA ALA A 140 18.11 3.42 -7.31
C ALA A 140 18.86 3.82 -8.57
N VAL A 141 20.16 4.14 -8.44
CA VAL A 141 20.98 4.61 -9.57
C VAL A 141 22.25 3.80 -9.67
N THR A 142 22.57 3.34 -10.87
CA THR A 142 23.87 2.72 -11.19
C THR A 142 24.76 3.79 -11.82
N ILE A 143 25.94 3.98 -11.25
CA ILE A 143 26.95 4.90 -11.77
C ILE A 143 28.26 4.17 -12.08
N PRO A 144 29.04 4.61 -13.07
CA PRO A 144 30.39 4.08 -13.30
C PRO A 144 31.28 4.34 -12.08
N GLU A 145 32.05 3.33 -11.62
CA GLU A 145 33.00 3.48 -10.51
C GLU A 145 34.29 4.13 -11.01
N ARG A 146 34.27 5.44 -11.18
CA ARG A 146 35.42 6.26 -11.60
C ARG A 146 35.34 7.66 -10.98
N PRO A 147 36.50 8.32 -10.79
CA PRO A 147 36.54 9.69 -10.27
C PRO A 147 35.61 10.63 -11.02
N GLY A 148 34.77 11.37 -10.29
CA GLY A 148 33.83 12.35 -10.82
C GLY A 148 32.42 11.84 -11.02
N SER A 149 32.15 10.53 -11.08
CA SER A 149 30.79 9.97 -11.29
C SER A 149 29.81 10.36 -10.18
N PHE A 150 30.25 10.30 -8.93
CA PHE A 150 29.41 10.74 -7.80
C PHE A 150 29.10 12.24 -7.85
N LYS A 151 30.09 13.07 -8.24
CA LYS A 151 29.83 14.49 -8.45
C LYS A 151 28.78 14.74 -9.52
N ALA A 152 28.88 14.06 -10.65
CA ALA A 152 27.90 14.17 -11.73
C ALA A 152 26.50 13.71 -11.28
N PHE A 153 26.42 12.65 -10.47
CA PHE A 153 25.16 12.23 -9.85
C PHE A 153 24.57 13.33 -8.95
N CYS A 154 25.38 13.93 -8.05
CA CYS A 154 24.92 15.02 -7.19
C CYS A 154 24.46 16.26 -8.00
N GLU A 155 25.14 16.58 -9.09
CA GLU A 155 24.75 17.65 -10.00
C GLU A 155 23.39 17.35 -10.68
N ALA A 156 23.18 16.11 -11.11
CA ALA A 156 21.91 15.67 -11.72
C ALA A 156 20.74 15.68 -10.73
N VAL A 157 20.95 15.24 -9.47
CA VAL A 157 19.96 15.33 -8.40
C VAL A 157 19.61 16.80 -8.08
N GLY A 158 20.59 17.70 -8.18
CA GLY A 158 20.42 19.12 -7.94
C GLY A 158 20.16 19.45 -6.45
N LYS A 159 19.47 20.56 -6.21
CA LYS A 159 19.19 21.05 -4.84
C LYS A 159 17.95 20.36 -4.23
N ARG A 160 18.05 19.07 -3.97
CA ARG A 160 17.01 18.30 -3.25
C ARG A 160 17.52 17.87 -1.90
N GLN A 161 16.63 17.80 -0.92
CA GLN A 161 16.95 17.22 0.37
C GLN A 161 17.03 15.71 0.21
N ILE A 162 18.10 15.11 0.72
CA ILE A 162 18.31 13.67 0.79
C ILE A 162 18.13 13.27 2.25
N THR A 163 17.17 12.40 2.54
CA THR A 163 16.86 11.90 3.88
C THR A 163 17.67 10.67 4.21
N GLU A 164 17.90 9.81 3.24
CA GLU A 164 18.76 8.64 3.37
C GLU A 164 19.61 8.46 2.11
N PHE A 165 20.85 8.02 2.28
CA PHE A 165 21.78 7.77 1.20
C PHE A 165 22.54 6.47 1.46
N ASN A 166 22.44 5.52 0.54
CA ASN A 166 23.16 4.25 0.56
C ASN A 166 24.05 4.15 -0.69
N TYR A 167 25.36 3.98 -0.48
CA TYR A 167 26.30 3.73 -1.55
C TYR A 167 26.82 2.29 -1.44
N ARG A 168 26.68 1.52 -2.51
CA ARG A 168 27.16 0.14 -2.56
C ARG A 168 28.08 -0.06 -3.74
N TYR A 169 29.31 -0.43 -3.45
CA TYR A 169 30.26 -0.92 -4.45
C TYR A 169 29.76 -2.27 -4.99
N HIS A 170 29.60 -2.37 -6.31
CA HIS A 170 29.12 -3.58 -6.96
C HIS A 170 30.24 -4.33 -7.67
N SER A 171 31.12 -3.63 -8.41
CA SER A 171 32.24 -4.20 -9.14
C SER A 171 33.33 -3.14 -9.35
N GLY A 172 34.49 -3.52 -9.92
CA GLY A 172 35.54 -2.57 -10.24
C GLY A 172 35.15 -1.49 -11.28
N SER A 173 33.96 -1.58 -11.87
CA SER A 173 33.45 -0.66 -12.90
C SER A 173 32.16 0.03 -12.54
N GLU A 174 31.39 -0.45 -11.55
CA GLU A 174 30.04 0.06 -11.25
C GLU A 174 29.77 0.13 -9.75
N ALA A 175 29.05 1.16 -9.33
CA ALA A 175 28.50 1.31 -7.99
C ALA A 175 27.01 1.62 -8.05
N HIS A 176 26.28 1.24 -7.01
CA HIS A 176 24.85 1.53 -6.83
C HIS A 176 24.63 2.53 -5.68
N ILE A 177 23.75 3.46 -5.93
CA ILE A 177 23.32 4.49 -4.98
C ILE A 177 21.82 4.32 -4.73
#